data_05c81181552ca91b12db893e9c5f5bd2
#
_entry.id   05c81181552ca91b12db893e9c5f5bd2
#
_cell.length_a   1.000
_cell.length_b   1.000
_cell.length_c   1.000
_cell.angle_alpha   90.00
_cell.angle_beta   90.00
_cell.angle_gamma   90.00
#
_symmetry.space_group_name_H-M   'P 1'
#
loop_
_entity.id
_entity.type
_entity.pdbx_description
1 polymer ?
#
loop_
_entity_poly.entity_id
_entity_poly.type
_entity_poly.pdbx_seq_one_letter_code
_entity_poly.pdbx_strand_id
1 'polypeptide(L)'
;PSELLIKLIGLKYLTINTLPLMKPEIAIIRVKNLRLRTYIGIKDDEINNKQDVTINAEIHYCAVKARNSDNMDDALNYRTITKKIIALVENNRFSLLEHLTDQVLNIASEHDWVDFAKVEIDKPHALRFADSVSLQLCYAKQ
;
A
#
# COMPACT_ATOMS: atom_id res chain seq x y z
N PRO A 1 11.82 -36.76 10.63
CA PRO A 1 11.55 -36.44 10.47
C PRO A 1 11.30 -36.25 10.36
N SER A 2 11.28 -36.26 10.39
CA SER A 2 10.73 -35.81 10.29
C SER A 2 10.52 -35.72 10.91
N GLU A 3 10.44 -36.11 11.54
CA GLU A 3 10.17 -35.69 12.11
C GLU A 3 10.78 -35.39 12.50
N LEU A 4 11.60 -35.80 12.41
CA LEU A 4 12.15 -35.11 12.47
C LEU A 4 12.46 -34.56 11.70
N LEU A 5 12.59 -34.63 10.96
CA LEU A 5 12.47 -33.91 10.21
C LEU A 5 11.71 -33.40 10.18
N ILE A 6 11.24 -33.75 10.46
CA ILE A 6 10.45 -33.19 10.68
C ILE A 6 10.67 -33.01 11.66
N LYS A 7 11.65 -33.53 12.13
CA LYS A 7 11.92 -33.20 12.87
C LYS A 7 12.77 -32.50 12.78
N LEU A 8 13.56 -32.51 12.26
CA LEU A 8 14.23 -31.65 12.02
C LEU A 8 13.64 -30.85 11.29
N ILE A 9 13.30 -31.21 10.67
CA ILE A 9 12.52 -30.54 9.98
C ILE A 9 11.41 -30.75 10.61
N GLY A 10 11.38 -31.91 10.97
CA GLY A 10 10.25 -32.22 11.61
C GLY A 10 10.05 -31.31 12.67
N LEU A 11 10.96 -31.02 13.27
CA LEU A 11 10.82 -30.17 14.27
C LEU A 11 10.38 -28.96 13.85
N LYS A 12 10.87 -28.53 12.86
CA LYS A 12 10.47 -27.38 12.41
C LYS A 12 9.13 -27.49 12.05
N TYR A 13 8.77 -28.54 11.55
CA TYR A 13 7.50 -28.65 11.08
C TYR A 13 6.52 -28.73 12.08
N LEU A 14 6.80 -29.41 13.07
CA LEU A 14 5.89 -29.53 14.06
C LEU A 14 5.61 -28.26 14.61
N THR A 15 6.59 -27.56 14.81
CA THR A 15 6.42 -26.29 15.33
C THR A 15 5.65 -25.54 14.42
N ILE A 16 5.87 -25.73 13.20
CA ILE A 16 5.18 -25.04 12.24
C ILE A 16 3.76 -25.33 12.33
N ASN A 17 3.41 -26.49 12.70
CA ASN A 17 2.05 -26.80 12.82
C ASN A 17 1.43 -26.06 13.92
N THR A 18 2.18 -25.67 14.89
CA THR A 18 1.58 -24.90 15.95
C THR A 18 1.52 -23.49 15.51
N LEU A 19 2.35 -23.09 14.54
CA LEU A 19 2.27 -21.74 14.11
C LEU A 19 0.93 -21.41 13.55
N PRO A 20 0.35 -22.28 12.80
CA PRO A 20 -0.95 -21.99 12.26
C PRO A 20 -1.96 -21.83 13.33
N LEU A 21 -1.68 -22.33 14.51
CA LEU A 21 -2.64 -22.19 15.55
C LEU A 21 -2.64 -20.75 15.99
N MET A 22 -1.60 -20.03 15.64
CA MET A 22 -1.57 -18.63 15.91
C MET A 22 -2.29 -17.99 14.78
N LYS A 23 -3.40 -17.38 15.05
CA LYS A 23 -4.13 -16.74 14.02
C LYS A 23 -3.36 -15.64 13.43
N PRO A 24 -3.48 -15.42 12.16
CA PRO A 24 -2.87 -14.29 11.52
C PRO A 24 -3.49 -13.06 12.11
N GLU A 25 -2.66 -12.15 12.53
CA GLU A 25 -3.16 -10.93 13.11
C GLU A 25 -2.97 -9.77 12.17
N ILE A 26 -2.55 -10.04 10.96
CA ILE A 26 -2.31 -9.02 9.98
C ILE A 26 -3.63 -8.66 9.32
N ALA A 27 -3.94 -7.39 9.33
CA ALA A 27 -5.06 -6.86 8.59
C ALA A 27 -4.53 -6.13 7.38
N ILE A 28 -5.28 -6.15 6.32
CA ILE A 28 -4.94 -5.44 5.10
C ILE A 28 -6.02 -4.40 4.83
N ILE A 29 -5.63 -3.14 4.86
CA ILE A 29 -6.51 -2.06 4.48
C ILE A 29 -6.27 -1.78 3.01
N ARG A 30 -7.33 -1.72 2.22
CA ARG A 30 -7.21 -1.36 0.81
C ARG A 30 -8.00 -0.10 0.53
N VAL A 31 -7.32 0.88 -0.06
CA VAL A 31 -7.97 2.07 -0.60
C VAL A 31 -8.09 1.79 -2.10
N LYS A 32 -9.31 1.64 -2.57
CA LYS A 32 -9.57 1.17 -3.92
C LYS A 32 -10.00 2.30 -4.82
N ASN A 33 -9.29 2.46 -5.93
CA ASN A 33 -9.65 3.41 -6.98
C ASN A 33 -9.91 4.83 -6.47
N LEU A 34 -8.94 5.35 -5.73
CA LEU A 34 -8.98 6.74 -5.31
C LEU A 34 -8.67 7.60 -6.52
N ARG A 35 -9.68 8.31 -7.01
CA ARG A 35 -9.56 9.08 -8.24
C ARG A 35 -9.27 10.52 -7.91
N LEU A 36 -8.13 11.01 -8.39
CA LEU A 36 -7.67 12.37 -8.13
C LEU A 36 -7.18 12.99 -9.43
N ARG A 37 -6.92 14.27 -9.40
CA ARG A 37 -6.37 14.99 -10.54
C ARG A 37 -5.11 15.69 -10.10
N THR A 38 -4.08 15.62 -10.92
CA THR A 38 -2.80 16.25 -10.62
C THR A 38 -2.05 16.58 -11.89
N TYR A 39 -0.98 17.35 -11.77
CA TYR A 39 -0.05 17.57 -12.86
C TYR A 39 0.97 16.44 -12.82
N ILE A 40 1.02 15.63 -13.88
CA ILE A 40 1.93 14.51 -13.95
C ILE A 40 2.39 14.33 -15.39
N GLY A 41 3.68 14.46 -15.63
CA GLY A 41 4.29 14.27 -16.93
C GLY A 41 5.28 15.34 -17.30
N ILE A 42 5.92 15.20 -18.47
CA ILE A 42 6.98 16.07 -18.91
C ILE A 42 6.64 16.83 -20.20
N LYS A 43 5.54 16.44 -20.88
CA LYS A 43 5.16 17.08 -22.11
C LYS A 43 4.48 18.41 -21.82
N ASP A 44 4.50 19.32 -22.78
CA ASP A 44 3.91 20.64 -22.57
C ASP A 44 2.45 20.58 -22.15
N ASP A 45 1.67 19.74 -22.77
CA ASP A 45 0.26 19.61 -22.41
C ASP A 45 0.09 19.01 -21.03
N GLU A 46 1.00 18.15 -20.59
CA GLU A 46 0.95 17.56 -19.24
C GLU A 46 1.38 18.57 -18.19
N ILE A 47 2.31 19.44 -18.52
CA ILE A 47 2.77 20.46 -17.58
C ILE A 47 1.68 21.50 -17.36
N ASN A 48 0.90 21.77 -18.39
CA ASN A 48 -0.10 22.83 -18.33
C ASN A 48 -1.49 22.39 -17.94
N ASN A 49 -1.76 21.09 -17.89
CA ASN A 49 -3.09 20.59 -17.60
C ASN A 49 -3.07 19.44 -16.62
N LYS A 50 -4.02 19.46 -15.70
CA LYS A 50 -4.15 18.34 -14.77
C LYS A 50 -4.68 17.12 -15.49
N GLN A 51 -4.29 15.97 -15.02
CA GLN A 51 -4.73 14.69 -15.54
C GLN A 51 -5.36 13.86 -14.44
N ASP A 52 -6.17 12.90 -14.83
CA ASP A 52 -6.74 11.93 -13.91
C ASP A 52 -5.67 10.92 -13.52
N VAL A 53 -5.64 10.58 -12.26
CA VAL A 53 -4.86 9.45 -11.76
C VAL A 53 -5.75 8.60 -10.87
N THR A 54 -5.52 7.31 -10.86
CA THR A 54 -6.26 6.39 -10.01
C THR A 54 -5.26 5.70 -9.11
N ILE A 55 -5.48 5.81 -7.81
CA ILE A 55 -4.56 5.30 -6.80
C ILE A 55 -5.19 4.13 -6.08
N ASN A 56 -4.45 3.04 -6.01
CA ASN A 56 -4.81 1.88 -5.21
C ASN A 56 -3.71 1.66 -4.18
N ALA A 57 -4.08 1.59 -2.93
CA ALA A 57 -3.12 1.39 -1.86
C ALA A 57 -3.51 0.17 -1.02
N GLU A 58 -2.52 -0.57 -0.58
CA GLU A 58 -2.71 -1.72 0.26
C GLU A 58 -1.76 -1.56 1.44
N ILE A 59 -2.27 -1.64 2.66
CA ILE A 59 -1.49 -1.36 3.85
C ILE A 59 -1.72 -2.49 4.85
N HIS A 60 -0.64 -3.15 5.27
CA HIS A 60 -0.70 -4.27 6.18
C HIS A 60 -0.23 -3.85 7.56
N TYR A 61 -0.98 -4.21 8.59
CA TYR A 61 -0.57 -3.95 9.97
C TYR A 61 -1.17 -5.00 10.91
N CYS A 62 -0.60 -5.09 12.11
CA CYS A 62 -1.12 -6.01 13.10
C CYS A 62 -2.35 -5.39 13.75
N ALA A 63 -3.49 -6.02 13.60
CA ALA A 63 -4.76 -5.48 14.06
C ALA A 63 -5.32 -6.18 15.30
N VAL A 64 -4.48 -6.89 16.03
CA VAL A 64 -4.96 -7.67 17.16
C VAL A 64 -5.66 -6.82 18.20
N LYS A 65 -5.12 -5.67 18.52
CA LYS A 65 -5.72 -4.81 19.53
C LYS A 65 -7.06 -4.27 19.06
N ALA A 66 -7.11 -3.75 17.86
CA ALA A 66 -8.33 -3.18 17.31
C ALA A 66 -9.43 -4.24 17.20
N ARG A 67 -9.05 -5.46 16.83
CA ARG A 67 -10.02 -6.55 16.70
C ARG A 67 -10.67 -6.88 18.04
N ASN A 68 -9.95 -6.72 19.12
CA ASN A 68 -10.45 -7.08 20.43
C ASN A 68 -11.10 -5.92 21.19
N SER A 69 -10.61 -4.72 20.98
CA SER A 69 -11.05 -3.56 21.77
C SER A 69 -12.19 -2.78 21.12
N ASP A 70 -12.28 -2.85 19.80
CA ASP A 70 -13.22 -2.01 19.04
C ASP A 70 -13.00 -0.52 19.36
N ASN A 71 -11.76 -0.15 19.65
CA ASN A 71 -11.40 1.22 19.98
C ASN A 71 -10.57 1.82 18.84
N MET A 72 -10.95 3.00 18.39
CA MET A 72 -10.27 3.69 17.29
C MET A 72 -8.80 3.95 17.57
N ASP A 73 -8.43 4.13 18.83
CA ASP A 73 -7.03 4.39 19.19
C ASP A 73 -6.13 3.19 18.90
N ASP A 74 -6.70 2.01 18.77
CA ASP A 74 -5.94 0.79 18.48
C ASP A 74 -5.94 0.47 16.97
N ALA A 75 -6.62 1.25 16.17
CA ALA A 75 -6.73 1.02 14.75
C ALA A 75 -5.85 1.97 13.94
N LEU A 76 -5.39 1.50 12.79
CA LEU A 76 -4.67 2.36 11.87
C LEU A 76 -5.68 3.28 11.19
N ASN A 77 -5.49 4.58 11.33
CA ASN A 77 -6.45 5.55 10.82
C ASN A 77 -6.26 5.79 9.31
N TYR A 78 -7.01 5.07 8.51
CA TYR A 78 -6.93 5.20 7.06
C TYR A 78 -7.46 6.53 6.54
N ARG A 79 -8.31 7.23 7.31
CA ARG A 79 -8.80 8.55 6.88
C ARG A 79 -7.68 9.56 6.89
N THR A 80 -6.85 9.56 7.92
CA THR A 80 -5.73 10.47 8.01
C THR A 80 -4.73 10.19 6.89
N ILE A 81 -4.45 8.93 6.62
CA ILE A 81 -3.56 8.52 5.55
C ILE A 81 -4.09 9.00 4.21
N THR A 82 -5.37 8.77 3.95
CA THR A 82 -5.99 9.15 2.68
C THR A 82 -6.01 10.68 2.52
N LYS A 83 -6.28 11.42 3.58
CA LYS A 83 -6.26 12.89 3.50
C LYS A 83 -4.88 13.40 3.15
N LYS A 84 -3.83 12.79 3.70
CA LYS A 84 -2.46 13.19 3.37
C LYS A 84 -2.14 12.88 1.92
N ILE A 85 -2.58 11.75 1.43
CA ILE A 85 -2.37 11.37 0.03
C ILE A 85 -3.05 12.38 -0.90
N ILE A 86 -4.31 12.71 -0.60
CA ILE A 86 -5.05 13.66 -1.42
C ILE A 86 -4.35 15.01 -1.44
N ALA A 87 -3.94 15.50 -0.28
CA ALA A 87 -3.26 16.79 -0.19
C ALA A 87 -1.95 16.80 -0.96
N LEU A 88 -1.18 15.73 -0.86
CA LEU A 88 0.08 15.63 -1.59
C LEU A 88 -0.16 15.65 -3.09
N VAL A 89 -1.08 14.83 -3.55
CA VAL A 89 -1.30 14.64 -4.99
C VAL A 89 -1.90 15.88 -5.63
N GLU A 90 -2.88 16.47 -4.98
CA GLU A 90 -3.61 17.59 -5.59
C GLU A 90 -2.89 18.92 -5.48
N ASN A 91 -1.96 19.08 -4.57
CA ASN A 91 -1.30 20.36 -4.33
C ASN A 91 0.12 20.44 -4.90
N ASN A 92 0.56 19.46 -5.65
CA ASN A 92 1.91 19.43 -6.17
C ASN A 92 1.94 19.09 -7.65
N ARG A 93 3.13 19.19 -8.24
CA ARG A 93 3.36 18.86 -9.64
C ARG A 93 4.41 17.77 -9.70
N PHE A 94 4.23 16.83 -10.59
CA PHE A 94 5.12 15.67 -10.71
C PHE A 94 5.54 15.51 -12.16
N SER A 95 6.80 15.16 -12.38
CA SER A 95 7.28 14.86 -13.72
C SER A 95 7.17 13.36 -14.02
N LEU A 96 7.48 12.53 -13.05
CA LEU A 96 7.54 11.09 -13.26
C LEU A 96 6.56 10.34 -12.37
N LEU A 97 5.97 9.31 -12.93
CA LEU A 97 5.06 8.44 -12.20
C LEU A 97 5.78 7.75 -11.05
N GLU A 98 7.05 7.42 -11.23
CA GLU A 98 7.89 6.84 -10.18
C GLU A 98 7.96 7.74 -8.95
N HIS A 99 8.15 9.03 -9.15
CA HIS A 99 8.25 9.96 -8.04
C HIS A 99 6.90 10.15 -7.33
N LEU A 100 5.84 10.30 -8.10
CA LEU A 100 4.50 10.41 -7.53
C LEU A 100 4.17 9.17 -6.70
N THR A 101 4.43 7.99 -7.25
CA THR A 101 4.12 6.74 -6.56
C THR A 101 4.97 6.58 -5.29
N ASP A 102 6.24 6.97 -5.36
CA ASP A 102 7.13 6.92 -4.20
C ASP A 102 6.64 7.83 -3.09
N GLN A 103 6.23 9.03 -3.42
CA GLN A 103 5.74 9.98 -2.42
C GLN A 103 4.44 9.49 -1.76
N VAL A 104 3.56 8.88 -2.53
CA VAL A 104 2.32 8.31 -1.99
C VAL A 104 2.65 7.10 -1.12
N LEU A 105 3.60 6.26 -1.54
CA LEU A 105 4.02 5.10 -0.76
C LEU A 105 4.63 5.54 0.57
N ASN A 106 5.39 6.62 0.59
CA ASN A 106 5.96 7.12 1.83
C ASN A 106 4.87 7.47 2.84
N ILE A 107 3.78 8.07 2.38
CA ILE A 107 2.65 8.37 3.26
C ILE A 107 1.96 7.08 3.71
N ALA A 108 1.74 6.16 2.79
CA ALA A 108 1.04 4.91 3.10
C ALA A 108 1.81 4.06 4.13
N SER A 109 3.13 4.17 4.13
CA SER A 109 4.00 3.35 4.97
C SER A 109 4.57 4.07 6.19
N GLU A 110 4.23 5.33 6.40
CA GLU A 110 4.93 6.12 7.42
C GLU A 110 4.61 5.73 8.86
N HIS A 111 3.46 5.19 9.13
CA HIS A 111 3.08 4.84 10.49
C HIS A 111 3.87 3.63 10.98
N ASP A 112 4.33 3.68 12.22
CA ASP A 112 5.17 2.61 12.76
C ASP A 112 4.51 1.23 12.77
N TRP A 113 3.20 1.18 12.76
CA TRP A 113 2.49 -0.09 12.76
C TRP A 113 2.46 -0.77 11.40
N VAL A 114 2.84 -0.07 10.35
CA VAL A 114 2.75 -0.62 8.99
C VAL A 114 3.91 -1.59 8.74
N ASP A 115 3.58 -2.83 8.45
CA ASP A 115 4.58 -3.86 8.15
C ASP A 115 4.88 -3.94 6.66
N PHE A 116 3.90 -3.64 5.83
CA PHE A 116 4.04 -3.70 4.38
C PHE A 116 3.05 -2.72 3.77
N ALA A 117 3.43 -2.08 2.70
CA ALA A 117 2.52 -1.24 1.94
C ALA A 117 2.82 -1.38 0.45
N LYS A 118 1.78 -1.23 -0.35
CA LYS A 118 1.88 -1.31 -1.80
C LYS A 118 1.01 -0.22 -2.37
N VAL A 119 1.55 0.53 -3.31
CA VAL A 119 0.80 1.59 -3.99
C VAL A 119 0.95 1.39 -5.48
N GLU A 120 -0.18 1.41 -6.17
CA GLU A 120 -0.20 1.38 -7.63
C GLU A 120 -0.95 2.61 -8.11
N ILE A 121 -0.37 3.35 -9.05
CA ILE A 121 -0.99 4.55 -9.60
C ILE A 121 -1.12 4.39 -11.10
N ASP A 122 -2.34 4.57 -11.60
CA ASP A 122 -2.66 4.51 -13.00
C ASP A 122 -2.80 5.90 -13.60
N LYS A 123 -2.27 6.06 -14.80
CA LYS A 123 -2.56 7.21 -15.68
C LYS A 123 -3.49 6.68 -16.77
N PRO A 124 -4.79 6.89 -16.66
CA PRO A 124 -5.74 6.27 -17.60
C PRO A 124 -5.58 6.67 -19.06
N HIS A 125 -5.05 7.84 -19.31
CA HIS A 125 -4.99 8.34 -20.68
C HIS A 125 -3.57 8.50 -21.23
N ALA A 126 -2.61 7.79 -20.63
CA ALA A 126 -1.20 7.95 -21.00
C ALA A 126 -0.86 7.38 -22.37
N LEU A 127 -1.50 6.29 -22.74
CA LEU A 127 -1.25 5.64 -24.03
C LEU A 127 -2.55 5.50 -24.79
N ARG A 128 -2.45 5.65 -26.12
CA ARG A 128 -3.63 5.73 -26.96
C ARG A 128 -4.40 4.41 -27.08
N PHE A 129 -3.68 3.30 -27.09
CA PHE A 129 -4.29 2.00 -27.33
C PHE A 129 -4.31 1.08 -26.12
N ALA A 130 -3.96 1.59 -24.97
CA ALA A 130 -4.01 0.84 -23.72
C ALA A 130 -5.07 1.44 -22.82
N ASP A 131 -5.61 0.64 -21.93
CA ASP A 131 -6.58 1.14 -20.95
C ASP A 131 -5.92 2.15 -20.03
N SER A 132 -4.70 1.88 -19.61
CA SER A 132 -3.95 2.80 -18.77
C SER A 132 -2.48 2.37 -18.73
N VAL A 133 -1.67 3.19 -18.11
CA VAL A 133 -0.30 2.82 -17.73
C VAL A 133 -0.27 2.93 -16.22
N SER A 134 0.25 1.94 -15.54
CA SER A 134 0.38 2.01 -14.09
C SER A 134 1.78 1.67 -13.64
N LEU A 135 2.10 2.11 -12.43
CA LEU A 135 3.37 1.81 -11.80
C LEU A 135 3.11 1.45 -10.35
N GLN A 136 3.76 0.41 -9.87
CA GLN A 136 3.56 -0.07 -8.51
C GLN A 136 4.88 -0.10 -7.77
N LEU A 137 4.86 0.39 -6.54
CA LEU A 137 5.99 0.29 -5.63
C LEU A 137 5.53 -0.32 -4.32
N CYS A 138 6.45 -1.00 -3.65
CA CYS A 138 6.17 -1.66 -2.38
C CYS A 138 7.16 -1.24 -1.31
N TYR A 139 6.72 -1.32 -0.06
CA TYR A 139 7.53 -1.08 1.12
C TYR A 139 7.37 -2.29 2.03
N ALA A 140 8.46 -2.79 2.57
CA ALA A 140 8.43 -3.83 3.59
C ALA A 140 9.29 -3.40 4.75
N LYS A 141 8.75 -3.50 5.97
CA LYS A 141 9.48 -3.12 7.16
C LYS A 141 10.61 -4.12 7.38
N GLN A 142 11.78 -3.60 7.74
CA GLN A 142 12.96 -4.43 7.98
C GLN A 142 12.96 -5.01 9.39
#